data_0311f52638be8345bd3a8e985091ce1d
#
_entry.id   0311f52638be8345bd3a8e985091ce1d
#
_cell.length_a   1.000
_cell.length_b   1.000
_cell.length_c   1.000
_cell.angle_alpha   90.00
_cell.angle_beta   90.00
_cell.angle_gamma   90.00
#
_symmetry.space_group_name_H-M   'P 1'
#
loop_
_entity.id
_entity.type
_entity.pdbx_description
1 polymer ?
#
loop_
_entity_poly.entity_id
_entity_poly.type
_entity_poly.pdbx_seq_one_letter_code
_entity_poly.pdbx_strand_id
1 'polypeptide(L)'
;MLPLIPYNGFLRPLLVLFATGTTLVLLRRTYRKSCFPAVLWAVCAGYIFLLLYATLLSRPPSDARMYQLEPFASLKGAFEMAEGTGLRIKAPQVLEGISLNLCLCVPVGYLLPLVFLQRGKRIRFWQVICAGAAVSAVIELTQFVTCLGMLELDDWLLNTMGASLGYLLCRKLFPLGMR
;
A
#
# COMPACT_ATOMS: atom_id res chain seq x y z
N MET A 1 22.53 10.70 24.68
CA MET A 1 22.80 10.27 23.29
C MET A 1 22.20 8.88 23.13
N LEU A 2 21.02 8.78 22.49
CA LEU A 2 20.47 7.48 22.09
C LEU A 2 21.34 6.94 20.95
N PRO A 3 21.69 5.63 20.95
CA PRO A 3 22.45 5.05 19.88
C PRO A 3 21.67 5.22 18.57
N LEU A 4 22.31 5.79 17.56
CA LEU A 4 21.82 5.84 16.18
C LEU A 4 21.59 4.39 15.74
N ILE A 5 20.33 3.94 15.81
CA ILE A 5 19.93 2.68 15.18
C ILE A 5 20.22 2.86 13.69
N PRO A 6 21.07 2.01 13.10
CA PRO A 6 21.37 2.14 11.67
C PRO A 6 20.06 2.12 10.90
N TYR A 7 19.85 3.13 10.05
CA TYR A 7 18.64 3.28 9.22
C TYR A 7 18.60 2.11 8.22
N ASN A 8 17.79 1.12 8.53
CA ASN A 8 17.53 -0.03 7.66
C ASN A 8 16.33 0.27 6.72
N GLY A 9 16.48 1.31 5.88
CA GLY A 9 15.40 1.88 5.07
C GLY A 9 14.68 0.93 4.13
N PHE A 10 15.22 -0.25 3.86
CA PHE A 10 14.55 -1.26 3.03
C PHE A 10 13.87 -2.39 3.82
N LEU A 11 14.04 -2.44 5.14
CA LEU A 11 13.45 -3.52 5.95
C LEU A 11 11.92 -3.47 5.94
N ARG A 12 11.33 -2.29 6.07
CA ARG A 12 9.87 -2.11 6.10
C ARG A 12 9.19 -2.52 4.78
N PRO A 13 9.61 -2.02 3.59
CA PRO A 13 9.04 -2.49 2.33
C PRO A 13 9.25 -3.99 2.09
N LEU A 14 10.38 -4.55 2.48
CA LEU A 14 10.62 -6.00 2.39
C LEU A 14 9.67 -6.81 3.27
N LEU A 15 9.38 -6.36 4.50
CA LEU A 15 8.40 -7.00 5.37
C LEU A 15 6.98 -6.94 4.78
N VAL A 16 6.58 -5.81 4.19
CA VAL A 16 5.28 -5.67 3.53
C VAL A 16 5.19 -6.58 2.30
N LEU A 17 6.24 -6.65 1.49
CA LEU A 17 6.30 -7.56 0.34
C LEU A 17 6.25 -9.02 0.76
N PHE A 18 6.99 -9.40 1.82
CA PHE A 18 6.96 -10.75 2.37
C PHE A 18 5.58 -11.13 2.89
N ALA A 19 4.94 -10.24 3.67
CA ALA A 19 3.57 -10.44 4.15
C ALA A 19 2.57 -10.57 2.99
N THR A 20 2.68 -9.70 1.98
CA THR A 20 1.85 -9.76 0.76
C THR A 20 2.04 -11.07 0.01
N GLY A 21 3.28 -11.52 -0.20
CA GLY A 21 3.59 -12.78 -0.84
C GLY A 21 3.05 -13.98 -0.07
N THR A 22 3.23 -13.98 1.26
CA THR A 22 2.75 -15.05 2.15
C THR A 22 1.23 -15.16 2.11
N THR A 23 0.52 -14.04 2.18
CA THR A 23 -0.95 -14.02 2.11
C THR A 23 -1.46 -14.50 0.75
N LEU A 24 -0.80 -14.13 -0.36
CA LEU A 24 -1.14 -14.62 -1.70
C LEU A 24 -0.95 -16.14 -1.82
N VAL A 25 0.16 -16.68 -1.31
CA VAL A 25 0.42 -18.12 -1.30
C VAL A 25 -0.62 -18.86 -0.44
N LEU A 26 -0.94 -18.34 0.73
CA LEU A 26 -1.95 -18.91 1.63
C LEU A 26 -3.33 -18.95 0.96
N LEU A 27 -3.76 -17.84 0.37
CA LEU A 27 -5.03 -17.73 -0.36
C LEU A 27 -5.04 -18.67 -1.57
N ARG A 28 -3.96 -18.77 -2.32
CA ARG A 28 -3.84 -19.69 -3.45
C ARG A 28 -3.95 -21.15 -3.03
N ARG A 29 -3.31 -21.55 -1.91
CA ARG A 29 -3.34 -22.92 -1.38
C ARG A 29 -4.71 -23.32 -0.84
N THR A 30 -5.50 -22.36 -0.37
CA THR A 30 -6.82 -22.58 0.21
C THR A 30 -7.97 -22.38 -0.76
N TYR A 31 -7.74 -21.78 -1.91
CA TYR A 31 -8.74 -21.28 -2.88
C TYR A 31 -9.83 -22.30 -3.24
N ARG A 32 -9.50 -23.61 -3.33
CA ARG A 32 -10.47 -24.68 -3.64
C ARG A 32 -10.93 -25.46 -2.42
N LYS A 33 -10.54 -25.05 -1.21
CA LYS A 33 -10.89 -25.74 0.04
C LYS A 33 -12.10 -25.07 0.70
N SER A 34 -12.83 -25.83 1.50
CA SER A 34 -13.97 -25.31 2.28
C SER A 34 -13.60 -24.19 3.26
N CYS A 35 -12.33 -24.17 3.73
CA CYS A 35 -11.83 -23.13 4.64
C CYS A 35 -11.48 -21.79 3.94
N PHE A 36 -11.51 -21.73 2.60
CA PHE A 36 -11.13 -20.54 1.86
C PHE A 36 -11.87 -19.26 2.30
N PRO A 37 -13.21 -19.28 2.49
CA PRO A 37 -13.92 -18.09 2.94
C PRO A 37 -13.41 -17.56 4.29
N ALA A 38 -13.21 -18.43 5.25
CA ALA A 38 -12.72 -18.06 6.58
C ALA A 38 -11.30 -17.46 6.50
N VAL A 39 -10.41 -18.11 5.73
CA VAL A 39 -9.04 -17.62 5.50
C VAL A 39 -9.06 -16.26 4.80
N LEU A 40 -9.90 -16.06 3.77
CA LEU A 40 -10.01 -14.79 3.05
C LEU A 40 -10.44 -13.66 3.99
N TRP A 41 -11.47 -13.87 4.81
CA TRP A 41 -11.95 -12.87 5.75
C TRP A 41 -10.95 -12.57 6.87
N ALA A 42 -10.24 -13.58 7.36
CA ALA A 42 -9.16 -13.39 8.33
C ALA A 42 -8.01 -12.54 7.74
N VAL A 43 -7.62 -12.81 6.49
CA VAL A 43 -6.61 -12.00 5.78
C VAL A 43 -7.11 -10.57 5.55
N CYS A 44 -8.38 -10.38 5.16
CA CYS A 44 -8.96 -9.05 5.01
C CYS A 44 -8.94 -8.26 6.33
N ALA A 45 -9.36 -8.87 7.43
CA ALA A 45 -9.36 -8.22 8.75
C ALA A 45 -7.94 -7.86 9.21
N GLY A 46 -6.99 -8.79 9.07
CA GLY A 46 -5.58 -8.53 9.39
C GLY A 46 -4.98 -7.43 8.53
N TYR A 47 -5.32 -7.39 7.24
CA TYR A 47 -4.87 -6.34 6.34
C TYR A 47 -5.45 -4.97 6.71
N ILE A 48 -6.75 -4.88 6.99
CA ILE A 48 -7.39 -3.62 7.42
C ILE A 48 -6.73 -3.11 8.71
N PHE A 49 -6.50 -3.99 9.68
CA PHE A 49 -5.79 -3.62 10.90
C PHE A 49 -4.38 -3.09 10.62
N LEU A 50 -3.61 -3.80 9.78
CA LEU A 50 -2.25 -3.40 9.40
C LEU A 50 -2.25 -2.06 8.65
N LEU A 51 -3.21 -1.86 7.73
CA LEU A 51 -3.38 -0.62 6.99
C LEU A 51 -3.63 0.57 7.94
N LEU A 52 -4.60 0.45 8.84
CA LEU A 52 -4.92 1.49 9.82
C LEU A 52 -3.74 1.75 10.78
N TYR A 53 -3.07 0.70 11.23
CA TYR A 53 -1.89 0.83 12.07
C TYR A 53 -0.77 1.59 11.35
N ALA A 54 -0.41 1.16 10.15
CA ALA A 54 0.70 1.74 9.40
C ALA A 54 0.44 3.19 8.95
N THR A 55 -0.83 3.53 8.64
CA THR A 55 -1.16 4.85 8.09
C THR A 55 -1.59 5.86 9.15
N LEU A 56 -2.19 5.43 10.25
CA LEU A 56 -2.77 6.33 11.25
C LEU A 56 -2.17 6.12 12.65
N LEU A 57 -2.18 4.88 13.17
CA LEU A 57 -1.90 4.65 14.58
C LEU A 57 -0.41 4.71 14.94
N SER A 58 0.49 4.46 13.98
CA SER A 58 1.95 4.49 14.22
C SER A 58 2.58 5.86 14.01
N ARG A 59 1.80 6.86 13.59
CA ARG A 59 2.32 8.21 13.30
C ARG A 59 2.11 9.16 14.47
N PRO A 60 3.14 9.92 14.89
CA PRO A 60 2.94 11.00 15.86
C PRO A 60 2.17 12.14 15.20
N PRO A 61 1.30 12.84 15.94
CA PRO A 61 0.63 14.03 15.43
C PRO A 61 1.63 15.15 15.16
N SER A 62 1.39 15.92 14.12
CA SER A 62 2.14 17.11 13.75
C SER A 62 1.41 18.36 14.26
N ASP A 63 2.14 19.45 14.50
CA ASP A 63 1.57 20.71 14.99
C ASP A 63 0.76 21.47 13.92
N ALA A 64 0.92 21.14 12.66
CA ALA A 64 0.27 21.81 11.54
C ALA A 64 -0.17 20.82 10.45
N ARG A 65 -1.24 21.19 9.75
CA ARG A 65 -1.68 20.51 8.54
C ARG A 65 -0.74 20.83 7.40
N MET A 66 -0.19 19.82 6.75
CA MET A 66 0.71 19.96 5.62
C MET A 66 0.12 19.26 4.40
N TYR A 67 0.38 19.80 3.21
CA TYR A 67 -0.01 19.17 1.95
C TYR A 67 1.07 19.39 0.89
N GLN A 68 1.19 18.42 -0.03
CA GLN A 68 2.08 18.47 -1.18
C GLN A 68 1.31 17.94 -2.40
N LEU A 69 0.88 18.86 -3.26
CA LEU A 69 0.05 18.55 -4.42
C LEU A 69 0.81 18.58 -5.75
N GLU A 70 2.12 18.85 -5.72
CA GLU A 70 2.95 18.78 -6.92
C GLU A 70 3.19 17.30 -7.28
N PRO A 71 2.86 16.87 -8.52
CA PRO A 71 3.14 15.51 -8.96
C PRO A 71 4.66 15.25 -8.98
N PHE A 72 5.04 14.07 -8.50
CA PHE A 72 6.43 13.62 -8.44
C PHE A 72 7.36 14.50 -7.59
N ALA A 73 6.81 15.24 -6.63
CA ALA A 73 7.59 16.10 -5.74
C ALA A 73 8.62 15.30 -4.94
N SER A 74 8.25 14.10 -4.46
CA SER A 74 9.15 13.19 -3.76
C SER A 74 10.31 12.73 -4.64
N LEU A 75 10.04 12.39 -5.90
CA LEU A 75 11.06 12.03 -6.90
C LEU A 75 11.95 13.22 -7.26
N LYS A 76 11.37 14.40 -7.53
CA LYS A 76 12.14 15.62 -7.80
C LYS A 76 13.09 15.93 -6.65
N GLY A 77 12.60 15.95 -5.41
CA GLY A 77 13.41 16.16 -4.23
C GLY A 77 14.56 15.16 -4.10
N ALA A 78 14.34 13.89 -4.49
CA ALA A 78 15.40 12.89 -4.52
C ALA A 78 16.46 13.21 -5.59
N PHE A 79 16.07 13.67 -6.79
CA PHE A 79 16.99 14.03 -7.87
C PHE A 79 17.72 15.34 -7.60
N GLU A 80 17.07 16.39 -7.15
CA GLU A 80 17.68 17.69 -6.82
C GLU A 80 18.70 17.56 -5.67
N MET A 81 18.41 16.68 -4.74
CA MET A 81 19.40 16.29 -3.73
C MET A 81 20.54 15.48 -4.36
N ALA A 82 20.40 14.80 -5.54
CA ALA A 82 21.45 14.05 -6.22
C ALA A 82 22.50 14.93 -6.82
N GLU A 83 22.17 16.11 -7.20
CA GLU A 83 23.12 17.08 -7.76
C GLU A 83 23.85 17.90 -6.68
N GLY A 84 23.33 17.96 -5.46
CA GLY A 84 23.94 18.64 -4.32
C GLY A 84 24.60 17.68 -3.32
N THR A 85 25.73 18.06 -2.79
CA THR A 85 26.67 17.27 -1.96
C THR A 85 26.09 16.61 -0.68
N GLY A 86 24.79 16.69 -0.41
CA GLY A 86 24.13 16.14 0.79
C GLY A 86 23.37 14.82 0.62
N LEU A 87 23.46 14.18 -0.51
CA LEU A 87 22.50 13.26 -1.07
C LEU A 87 22.51 11.83 -0.70
N ARG A 88 23.61 11.26 -0.35
CA ARG A 88 23.69 9.82 -0.03
C ARG A 88 22.82 9.42 1.17
N ILE A 89 22.34 10.37 1.96
CA ILE A 89 21.60 10.11 3.21
C ILE A 89 20.08 10.08 3.00
N LYS A 90 19.54 10.86 2.05
CA LYS A 90 18.07 10.99 1.89
C LYS A 90 17.45 10.15 0.77
N ALA A 91 18.19 9.78 -0.26
CA ALA A 91 17.70 8.96 -1.36
C ALA A 91 17.11 7.60 -0.89
N PRO A 92 17.70 6.87 0.07
CA PRO A 92 17.12 5.65 0.59
C PRO A 92 15.77 5.86 1.27
N GLN A 93 15.57 7.00 1.95
CA GLN A 93 14.31 7.33 2.64
C GLN A 93 13.17 7.61 1.66
N VAL A 94 13.46 8.33 0.58
CA VAL A 94 12.47 8.57 -0.49
C VAL A 94 12.09 7.28 -1.19
N LEU A 95 13.07 6.43 -1.53
CA LEU A 95 12.81 5.12 -2.14
C LEU A 95 12.03 4.18 -1.20
N GLU A 96 12.28 4.26 0.11
CA GLU A 96 11.49 3.53 1.11
C GLU A 96 10.04 4.00 1.09
N GLY A 97 9.78 5.31 1.12
CA GLY A 97 8.43 5.88 1.07
C GLY A 97 7.67 5.45 -0.19
N ILE A 98 8.29 5.62 -1.37
CA ILE A 98 7.73 5.18 -2.66
C ILE A 98 7.39 3.68 -2.62
N SER A 99 8.32 2.85 -2.15
CA SER A 99 8.13 1.41 -2.09
C SER A 99 7.05 1.01 -1.11
N LEU A 100 6.96 1.65 0.05
CA LEU A 100 5.93 1.39 1.06
C LEU A 100 4.54 1.73 0.53
N ASN A 101 4.35 2.93 -0.04
CA ASN A 101 3.06 3.34 -0.57
C ASN A 101 2.61 2.45 -1.73
N LEU A 102 3.53 2.12 -2.66
CA LEU A 102 3.22 1.18 -3.73
C LEU A 102 2.77 -0.18 -3.18
N CYS A 103 3.48 -0.74 -2.20
CA CYS A 103 3.20 -2.06 -1.64
C CYS A 103 1.96 -2.08 -0.73
N LEU A 104 1.64 -0.94 -0.09
CA LEU A 104 0.56 -0.84 0.89
C LEU A 104 -0.80 -1.21 0.30
N CYS A 105 -1.11 -0.76 -0.91
CA CYS A 105 -2.40 -1.00 -1.57
C CYS A 105 -2.42 -2.21 -2.52
N VAL A 106 -1.30 -2.94 -2.70
CA VAL A 106 -1.32 -4.22 -3.44
C VAL A 106 -2.37 -5.19 -2.88
N PRO A 107 -2.53 -5.37 -1.55
CA PRO A 107 -3.57 -6.23 -0.99
C PRO A 107 -5.00 -5.79 -1.37
N VAL A 108 -5.32 -4.51 -1.44
CA VAL A 108 -6.63 -4.04 -1.95
C VAL A 108 -6.89 -4.63 -3.32
N GLY A 109 -5.89 -4.57 -4.19
CA GLY A 109 -5.96 -5.04 -5.57
C GLY A 109 -6.26 -6.52 -5.72
N TYR A 110 -5.76 -7.39 -4.84
CA TYR A 110 -6.06 -8.83 -4.92
C TYR A 110 -7.17 -9.30 -4.00
N LEU A 111 -7.37 -8.68 -2.83
CA LEU A 111 -8.43 -9.09 -1.91
C LEU A 111 -9.82 -8.73 -2.43
N LEU A 112 -9.98 -7.53 -2.98
CA LEU A 112 -11.27 -7.08 -3.48
C LEU A 112 -11.85 -8.02 -4.56
N PRO A 113 -11.11 -8.39 -5.62
CA PRO A 113 -11.58 -9.39 -6.59
C PRO A 113 -11.95 -10.74 -5.98
N LEU A 114 -11.19 -11.22 -5.01
CA LEU A 114 -11.45 -12.51 -4.35
C LEU A 114 -12.72 -12.47 -3.50
N VAL A 115 -12.98 -11.36 -2.81
CA VAL A 115 -14.24 -11.15 -2.06
C VAL A 115 -15.45 -11.12 -3.00
N PHE A 116 -15.34 -10.44 -4.15
CA PHE A 116 -16.41 -10.43 -5.15
C PHE A 116 -16.62 -11.82 -5.76
N LEU A 117 -15.53 -12.51 -6.09
CA LEU A 117 -15.57 -13.88 -6.64
C LEU A 117 -16.24 -14.86 -5.67
N GLN A 118 -15.95 -14.78 -4.37
CA GLN A 118 -16.61 -15.58 -3.34
C GLN A 118 -18.12 -15.38 -3.31
N ARG A 119 -18.59 -14.18 -3.67
CA ARG A 119 -20.02 -13.85 -3.77
C ARG A 119 -20.64 -14.16 -5.15
N GLY A 120 -19.93 -14.90 -6.00
CA GLY A 120 -20.35 -15.20 -7.38
C GLY A 120 -20.38 -13.96 -8.30
N LYS A 121 -19.75 -12.86 -7.89
CA LYS A 121 -19.70 -11.60 -8.66
C LYS A 121 -18.31 -11.41 -9.25
N ARG A 122 -18.25 -10.65 -10.34
CA ARG A 122 -16.99 -10.24 -10.98
C ARG A 122 -16.81 -8.74 -10.83
N ILE A 123 -15.57 -8.34 -10.61
CA ILE A 123 -15.18 -6.93 -10.56
C ILE A 123 -14.23 -6.65 -11.72
N ARG A 124 -14.41 -5.52 -12.39
CA ARG A 124 -13.58 -5.09 -13.52
C ARG A 124 -12.34 -4.36 -13.02
N PHE A 125 -11.29 -4.36 -13.84
CA PHE A 125 -10.02 -3.71 -13.53
C PHE A 125 -10.20 -2.25 -13.07
N TRP A 126 -10.93 -1.43 -13.84
CA TRP A 126 -11.14 -0.03 -13.51
C TRP A 126 -11.90 0.18 -12.18
N GLN A 127 -12.79 -0.75 -11.79
CA GLN A 127 -13.50 -0.68 -10.51
C GLN A 127 -12.55 -0.90 -9.32
N VAL A 128 -11.53 -1.76 -9.51
CA VAL A 128 -10.50 -1.97 -8.49
C VAL A 128 -9.58 -0.76 -8.39
N ILE A 129 -9.24 -0.13 -9.53
CA ILE A 129 -8.48 1.12 -9.54
C ILE A 129 -9.25 2.22 -8.80
N CYS A 130 -10.53 2.43 -9.13
CA CYS A 130 -11.35 3.42 -8.44
C CYS A 130 -11.48 3.13 -6.93
N ALA A 131 -11.62 1.86 -6.53
CA ALA A 131 -11.66 1.49 -5.12
C ALA A 131 -10.31 1.76 -4.43
N GLY A 132 -9.19 1.42 -5.07
CA GLY A 132 -7.84 1.71 -4.56
C GLY A 132 -7.60 3.22 -4.40
N ALA A 133 -7.98 4.01 -5.42
CA ALA A 133 -7.89 5.46 -5.39
C ALA A 133 -8.77 6.06 -4.27
N ALA A 134 -9.99 5.54 -4.07
CA ALA A 134 -10.88 5.99 -3.01
C ALA A 134 -10.32 5.66 -1.62
N VAL A 135 -9.82 4.44 -1.42
CA VAL A 135 -9.17 4.04 -0.14
C VAL A 135 -7.98 4.95 0.15
N SER A 136 -7.12 5.19 -0.83
CA SER A 136 -5.98 6.09 -0.67
C SER A 136 -6.42 7.52 -0.36
N ALA A 137 -7.42 8.06 -1.07
CA ALA A 137 -7.93 9.40 -0.80
C ALA A 137 -8.49 9.53 0.63
N VAL A 138 -9.19 8.51 1.13
CA VAL A 138 -9.68 8.48 2.52
C VAL A 138 -8.53 8.48 3.51
N ILE A 139 -7.47 7.72 3.27
CA ILE A 139 -6.27 7.71 4.12
C ILE A 139 -5.63 9.10 4.15
N GLU A 140 -5.32 9.67 2.98
CA GLU A 140 -4.68 10.99 2.86
C GLU A 140 -5.50 12.10 3.53
N LEU A 141 -6.82 12.13 3.29
CA LEU A 141 -7.71 13.10 3.92
C LEU A 141 -7.77 12.91 5.44
N THR A 142 -7.80 11.66 5.92
CA THR A 142 -7.80 11.39 7.36
C THR A 142 -6.50 11.86 8.00
N GLN A 143 -5.35 11.57 7.39
CA GLN A 143 -4.03 12.04 7.86
C GLN A 143 -3.95 13.57 7.92
N PHE A 144 -4.46 14.25 6.89
CA PHE A 144 -4.51 15.71 6.83
C PHE A 144 -5.39 16.31 7.92
N VAL A 145 -6.61 15.76 8.09
CA VAL A 145 -7.56 16.29 9.10
C VAL A 145 -7.08 16.05 10.51
N THR A 146 -6.49 14.89 10.78
CA THR A 146 -6.01 14.48 12.11
C THR A 146 -4.58 14.93 12.42
N CYS A 147 -3.91 15.61 11.48
CA CYS A 147 -2.49 15.99 11.59
C CYS A 147 -1.56 14.79 11.82
N LEU A 148 -1.95 13.57 11.40
CA LEU A 148 -1.13 12.36 11.51
C LEU A 148 -0.23 12.12 10.29
N GLY A 149 -0.20 13.05 9.36
CA GLY A 149 0.61 12.99 8.15
C GLY A 149 0.38 14.19 7.24
N MET A 150 1.10 14.21 6.14
CA MET A 150 0.96 15.20 5.07
C MET A 150 0.06 14.62 3.98
N LEU A 151 -0.82 15.42 3.39
CA LEU A 151 -1.61 15.05 2.23
C LEU A 151 -0.70 15.11 1.00
N GLU A 152 -0.35 13.95 0.42
CA GLU A 152 0.58 13.86 -0.71
C GLU A 152 -0.09 13.28 -1.94
N LEU A 153 0.02 13.99 -3.07
CA LEU A 153 -0.50 13.51 -4.35
C LEU A 153 0.27 12.26 -4.83
N ASP A 154 1.57 12.21 -4.56
CA ASP A 154 2.43 11.07 -4.92
C ASP A 154 1.99 9.80 -4.20
N ASP A 155 1.64 9.89 -2.91
CA ASP A 155 1.16 8.76 -2.11
C ASP A 155 -0.17 8.22 -2.66
N TRP A 156 -1.09 9.13 -3.04
CA TRP A 156 -2.34 8.74 -3.67
C TRP A 156 -2.13 8.03 -5.02
N LEU A 157 -1.20 8.49 -5.84
CA LEU A 157 -0.85 7.87 -7.12
C LEU A 157 -0.21 6.49 -6.91
N LEU A 158 0.78 6.39 -6.01
CA LEU A 158 1.51 5.16 -5.73
C LEU A 158 0.59 4.07 -5.14
N ASN A 159 -0.28 4.43 -4.21
CA ASN A 159 -1.27 3.52 -3.65
C ASN A 159 -2.25 3.01 -4.73
N THR A 160 -2.70 3.89 -5.63
CA THR A 160 -3.58 3.51 -6.76
C THR A 160 -2.85 2.56 -7.72
N MET A 161 -1.58 2.81 -8.01
CA MET A 161 -0.75 1.90 -8.80
C MET A 161 -0.57 0.55 -8.10
N GLY A 162 -0.37 0.56 -6.78
CA GLY A 162 -0.29 -0.66 -5.97
C GLY A 162 -1.54 -1.53 -6.10
N ALA A 163 -2.73 -0.93 -6.00
CA ALA A 163 -3.99 -1.64 -6.20
C ALA A 163 -4.10 -2.23 -7.62
N SER A 164 -3.63 -1.51 -8.64
CA SER A 164 -3.60 -1.99 -10.02
C SER A 164 -2.71 -3.22 -10.17
N LEU A 165 -1.51 -3.19 -9.59
CA LEU A 165 -0.58 -4.32 -9.57
C LEU A 165 -1.18 -5.52 -8.83
N GLY A 166 -1.82 -5.30 -7.69
CA GLY A 166 -2.50 -6.34 -6.93
C GLY A 166 -3.59 -7.04 -7.74
N TYR A 167 -4.38 -6.30 -8.51
CA TYR A 167 -5.37 -6.88 -9.42
C TYR A 167 -4.72 -7.76 -10.49
N LEU A 168 -3.65 -7.29 -11.12
CA LEU A 168 -2.93 -8.05 -12.16
C LEU A 168 -2.36 -9.35 -11.58
N LEU A 169 -1.80 -9.31 -10.36
CA LEU A 169 -1.34 -10.50 -9.65
C LEU A 169 -2.49 -11.45 -9.36
N CYS A 170 -3.63 -10.93 -8.87
CA CYS A 170 -4.82 -11.74 -8.62
C CYS A 170 -5.30 -12.44 -9.90
N ARG A 171 -5.39 -11.70 -11.00
CA ARG A 171 -5.79 -12.22 -12.30
C ARG A 171 -4.87 -13.34 -12.82
N LYS A 172 -3.57 -13.23 -12.56
CA LYS A 172 -2.58 -14.25 -12.94
C LYS A 172 -2.66 -15.50 -12.06
N LEU A 173 -2.91 -15.33 -10.77
CA LEU A 173 -2.83 -16.42 -9.80
C LEU A 173 -4.15 -17.15 -9.59
N PHE A 174 -5.29 -16.50 -9.82
CA PHE A 174 -6.61 -17.05 -9.57
C PHE A 174 -7.44 -17.09 -10.87
N PRO A 175 -8.20 -18.18 -11.11
CA PRO A 175 -9.08 -18.25 -12.27
C PRO A 175 -10.31 -17.35 -12.04
N LEU A 176 -10.17 -16.05 -12.30
CA LEU A 176 -11.27 -15.08 -12.16
C LEU A 176 -12.38 -15.26 -13.21
N GLY A 177 -12.38 -16.40 -13.91
CA GLY A 177 -13.41 -16.78 -14.87
C GLY A 177 -13.51 -15.79 -16.03
N MET A 178 -12.42 -15.64 -16.77
CA MET A 178 -12.47 -14.98 -18.09
C MET A 178 -13.11 -15.95 -19.09
N ARG A 179 -14.36 -15.73 -19.43
CA ARG A 179 -14.99 -16.00 -20.71
C ARG A 179 -15.61 -14.71 -21.19
#